data_db56abe4ec849f749193b0c20ca3dbd3
#
_entry.id   db56abe4ec849f749193b0c20ca3dbd3
#
_cell.length_a   1.000
_cell.length_b   1.000
_cell.length_c   1.000
_cell.angle_alpha   90.00
_cell.angle_beta   90.00
_cell.angle_gamma   90.00
#
_symmetry.space_group_name_H-M   'P 1'
#
loop_
_entity.id
_entity.type
_entity.pdbx_description
1 polymer ?
#
loop_
_entity_poly.entity_id
_entity_poly.type
_entity_poly.pdbx_seq_one_letter_code
_entity_poly.pdbx_strand_id
1 'polypeptide(L)'
;MGSNVEFHDFSVKVMGEIDDRVNIVLEECAGELESQIKRNSRVDTGKTKNSFRHHVDDDAHVAYIGSPDENAIWEEFGTGEYAINGDGRKGGWVYYDEKGERHFTIGKKPSRAMWNAYSRMKNMIIRRIQDFMKGL
;
A
#
# COMPACT_ATOMS: atom_id res chain seq x y z
N MET A 1 -43.91 8.98 -21.24
CA MET A 1 -42.75 9.86 -21.32
C MET A 1 -42.20 10.23 -19.95
N GLY A 2 -43.01 10.61 -18.98
CA GLY A 2 -42.53 10.89 -17.63
C GLY A 2 -41.88 9.72 -16.92
N SER A 3 -42.39 8.50 -17.11
CA SER A 3 -41.86 7.30 -16.47
C SER A 3 -40.43 6.95 -16.93
N ASN A 4 -40.07 7.23 -18.17
CA ASN A 4 -38.70 6.96 -18.66
C ASN A 4 -37.67 7.92 -18.02
N VAL A 5 -38.04 9.17 -17.79
CA VAL A 5 -37.19 10.15 -17.14
C VAL A 5 -37.01 9.79 -15.66
N GLU A 6 -38.09 9.44 -14.98
CA GLU A 6 -38.05 9.03 -13.56
C GLU A 6 -37.20 7.77 -13.36
N PHE A 7 -37.35 6.79 -14.25
CA PHE A 7 -36.56 5.56 -14.20
C PHE A 7 -35.06 5.86 -14.40
N HIS A 8 -34.74 6.74 -15.31
CA HIS A 8 -33.35 7.13 -15.57
C HIS A 8 -32.71 7.83 -14.37
N ASP A 9 -33.44 8.78 -13.76
CA ASP A 9 -32.96 9.49 -12.57
C ASP A 9 -32.75 8.52 -11.38
N PHE A 10 -33.64 7.58 -11.18
CA PHE A 10 -33.53 6.56 -10.16
C PHE A 10 -32.31 5.67 -10.40
N SER A 11 -32.03 5.29 -11.62
CA SER A 11 -30.86 4.50 -11.98
C SER A 11 -29.54 5.21 -11.63
N VAL A 12 -29.43 6.50 -11.96
CA VAL A 12 -28.25 7.31 -11.61
C VAL A 12 -28.06 7.40 -10.12
N LYS A 13 -29.14 7.59 -9.34
CA LYS A 13 -29.09 7.67 -7.88
C LYS A 13 -28.59 6.36 -7.27
N VAL A 14 -29.11 5.20 -7.72
CA VAL A 14 -28.71 3.88 -7.23
C VAL A 14 -27.24 3.62 -7.55
N MET A 15 -26.77 3.94 -8.74
CA MET A 15 -25.35 3.80 -9.11
C MET A 15 -24.46 4.64 -8.22
N GLY A 16 -24.84 5.88 -7.92
CA GLY A 16 -24.09 6.75 -7.02
C GLY A 16 -23.98 6.18 -5.61
N GLU A 17 -25.03 5.59 -5.08
CA GLU A 17 -25.02 4.94 -3.76
C GLU A 17 -24.10 3.71 -3.74
N ILE A 18 -24.08 2.92 -4.79
CA ILE A 18 -23.18 1.75 -4.92
C ILE A 18 -21.73 2.22 -4.97
N ASP A 19 -21.44 3.23 -5.77
CA ASP A 19 -20.09 3.79 -5.90
C ASP A 19 -19.55 4.29 -4.55
N ASP A 20 -20.36 5.00 -3.79
CA ASP A 20 -19.99 5.51 -2.46
C ASP A 20 -19.69 4.36 -1.50
N ARG A 21 -20.49 3.31 -1.51
CA ARG A 21 -20.29 2.13 -0.64
C ARG A 21 -19.01 1.36 -1.01
N VAL A 22 -18.74 1.19 -2.28
CA VAL A 22 -17.50 0.55 -2.76
C VAL A 22 -16.29 1.34 -2.28
N ASN A 23 -16.31 2.66 -2.40
CA ASN A 23 -15.22 3.52 -1.96
C ASN A 23 -15.01 3.45 -0.44
N ILE A 24 -16.07 3.33 0.35
CA ILE A 24 -15.96 3.14 1.81
C ILE A 24 -15.21 1.83 2.14
N VAL A 25 -15.57 0.73 1.48
CA VAL A 25 -14.91 -0.56 1.70
C VAL A 25 -13.44 -0.53 1.28
N LEU A 26 -13.14 0.12 0.17
CA LEU A 26 -11.75 0.31 -0.28
C LEU A 26 -10.95 1.11 0.74
N GLU A 27 -11.52 2.19 1.27
CA GLU A 27 -10.88 3.02 2.29
C GLU A 27 -10.57 2.20 3.56
N GLU A 28 -11.52 1.41 4.03
CA GLU A 28 -11.32 0.55 5.21
C GLU A 28 -10.22 -0.48 4.98
N CYS A 29 -10.27 -1.18 3.85
CA CYS A 29 -9.26 -2.21 3.52
C CYS A 29 -7.87 -1.59 3.33
N ALA A 30 -7.79 -0.45 2.66
CA ALA A 30 -6.52 0.24 2.45
C ALA A 30 -5.93 0.74 3.76
N GLY A 31 -6.75 1.28 4.66
CA GLY A 31 -6.32 1.72 5.99
C GLY A 31 -5.79 0.58 6.84
N GLU A 32 -6.44 -0.58 6.81
CA GLU A 32 -5.96 -1.77 7.52
C GLU A 32 -4.65 -2.30 6.95
N LEU A 33 -4.52 -2.31 5.62
CA LEU A 33 -3.29 -2.73 4.96
C LEU A 33 -2.13 -1.76 5.26
N GLU A 34 -2.38 -0.47 5.22
CA GLU A 34 -1.40 0.54 5.63
C GLU A 34 -0.91 0.30 7.07
N SER A 35 -1.85 0.05 7.99
CA SER A 35 -1.52 -0.23 9.39
C SER A 35 -0.66 -1.49 9.53
N GLN A 36 -0.96 -2.54 8.76
CA GLN A 36 -0.18 -3.76 8.80
C GLN A 36 1.22 -3.57 8.21
N ILE A 37 1.36 -2.79 7.14
CA ILE A 37 2.67 -2.43 6.59
C ILE A 37 3.51 -1.70 7.64
N LYS A 38 2.90 -0.75 8.34
CA LYS A 38 3.58 -0.02 9.42
C LYS A 38 4.03 -0.96 10.54
N ARG A 39 3.19 -1.89 10.95
CA ARG A 39 3.55 -2.88 11.97
C ARG A 39 4.69 -3.80 11.52
N ASN A 40 4.74 -4.14 10.25
CA ASN A 40 5.79 -4.98 9.68
C ASN A 40 7.11 -4.22 9.45
N SER A 41 7.06 -2.89 9.41
CA SER A 41 8.22 -2.07 9.08
C SER A 41 9.21 -2.02 10.22
N ARG A 42 10.51 -2.08 9.88
CA ARG A 42 11.58 -1.87 10.85
C ARG A 42 11.56 -0.43 11.34
N VAL A 43 11.91 -0.24 12.61
CA VAL A 43 11.96 1.08 13.21
C VAL A 43 13.42 1.43 13.47
N ASP A 44 13.96 2.35 12.68
CA ASP A 44 15.25 2.99 12.97
C ASP A 44 14.98 4.39 13.52
N THR A 45 14.50 5.30 12.67
CA THR A 45 14.07 6.64 13.11
C THR A 45 12.54 6.80 13.14
N GLY A 46 11.81 5.82 12.62
CA GLY A 46 10.36 5.90 12.44
C GLY A 46 9.94 6.64 11.17
N LYS A 47 10.85 7.28 10.48
CA LYS A 47 10.55 8.08 9.29
C LYS A 47 9.93 7.25 8.17
N THR A 48 10.58 6.14 7.81
CA THR A 48 10.08 5.26 6.73
C THR A 48 8.78 4.59 7.13
N LYS A 49 8.70 4.04 8.33
CA LYS A 49 7.49 3.44 8.87
C LYS A 49 6.30 4.38 8.81
N ASN A 50 6.47 5.62 9.24
CA ASN A 50 5.40 6.62 9.31
C ASN A 50 5.10 7.27 7.96
N SER A 51 5.90 7.00 6.92
CA SER A 51 5.71 7.56 5.59
C SER A 51 4.65 6.83 4.77
N PHE A 52 4.28 5.61 5.14
CA PHE A 52 3.28 4.84 4.41
C PHE A 52 1.91 5.47 4.51
N ARG A 53 1.26 5.59 3.36
CA ARG A 53 -0.06 6.21 3.20
C ARG A 53 -0.89 5.45 2.20
N HIS A 54 -2.20 5.65 2.27
CA HIS A 54 -3.10 5.13 1.26
C HIS A 54 -3.93 6.27 0.66
N HIS A 55 -4.42 6.03 -0.53
CA HIS A 55 -5.31 6.94 -1.25
C HIS A 55 -6.29 6.11 -2.07
N VAL A 56 -7.57 6.46 -2.01
CA VAL A 56 -8.61 5.84 -2.83
C VAL A 56 -8.95 6.81 -3.96
N ASP A 57 -8.83 6.31 -5.19
CA ASP A 57 -9.35 7.00 -6.37
C ASP A 57 -10.84 6.66 -6.47
N ASP A 58 -11.70 7.62 -6.14
CA ASP A 58 -13.14 7.41 -6.08
C ASP A 58 -13.74 7.10 -7.45
N ASP A 59 -13.20 7.69 -8.50
CA ASP A 59 -13.71 7.50 -9.85
C ASP A 59 -13.32 6.15 -10.43
N ALA A 60 -12.10 5.72 -10.17
CA ALA A 60 -11.57 4.46 -10.68
C ALA A 60 -11.86 3.26 -9.77
N HIS A 61 -12.32 3.48 -8.55
CA HIS A 61 -12.51 2.45 -7.51
C HIS A 61 -11.23 1.66 -7.26
N VAL A 62 -10.12 2.35 -7.10
CA VAL A 62 -8.80 1.78 -6.86
C VAL A 62 -8.20 2.40 -5.62
N ALA A 63 -7.66 1.55 -4.74
CA ALA A 63 -6.88 1.98 -3.59
C ALA A 63 -5.40 1.83 -3.89
N TYR A 64 -4.64 2.87 -3.57
CA TYR A 64 -3.18 2.89 -3.69
C TYR A 64 -2.57 2.97 -2.30
N ILE A 65 -1.53 2.18 -2.07
CA ILE A 65 -0.77 2.22 -0.82
C ILE A 65 0.70 2.33 -1.17
N GLY A 66 1.38 3.26 -0.55
CA GLY A 66 2.79 3.49 -0.85
C GLY A 66 3.42 4.48 0.09
N SER A 67 4.63 4.88 -0.25
CA SER A 67 5.43 5.83 0.51
C SER A 67 6.17 6.78 -0.41
N PRO A 68 6.24 8.07 -0.09
CA PRO A 68 7.11 9.02 -0.79
C PRO A 68 8.58 8.94 -0.33
N ASP A 69 8.88 8.16 0.70
CA ASP A 69 10.23 8.02 1.22
C ASP A 69 11.04 7.06 0.32
N GLU A 70 12.15 7.54 -0.24
CA GLU A 70 13.04 6.73 -1.09
C GLU A 70 13.55 5.48 -0.36
N ASN A 71 13.78 5.57 0.93
CA ASN A 71 14.25 4.44 1.73
C ASN A 71 13.24 3.29 1.77
N ALA A 72 11.95 3.54 1.52
CA ALA A 72 10.93 2.50 1.51
C ALA A 72 11.17 1.46 0.41
N ILE A 73 11.67 1.86 -0.75
CA ILE A 73 12.01 0.95 -1.85
C ILE A 73 13.17 0.04 -1.42
N TRP A 74 14.19 0.60 -0.79
CA TRP A 74 15.38 -0.16 -0.35
C TRP A 74 15.03 -1.10 0.80
N GLU A 75 14.16 -0.69 1.70
CA GLU A 75 13.63 -1.57 2.75
C GLU A 75 12.85 -2.74 2.16
N GLU A 76 12.03 -2.50 1.15
CA GLU A 76 11.21 -3.54 0.55
C GLU A 76 12.02 -4.54 -0.27
N PHE A 77 12.93 -4.06 -1.11
CA PHE A 77 13.63 -4.90 -2.09
C PHE A 77 15.07 -5.24 -1.69
N GLY A 78 15.61 -4.62 -0.65
CA GLY A 78 17.00 -4.79 -0.26
C GLY A 78 17.95 -4.02 -1.17
N THR A 79 19.22 -3.97 -0.77
CA THR A 79 20.27 -3.26 -1.49
C THR A 79 21.55 -4.10 -1.57
N GLY A 80 22.43 -3.74 -2.49
CA GLY A 80 23.74 -4.38 -2.62
C GLY A 80 23.63 -5.86 -2.92
N GLU A 81 24.43 -6.65 -2.22
CA GLU A 81 24.44 -8.11 -2.37
C GLU A 81 23.11 -8.77 -1.99
N TYR A 82 22.27 -8.08 -1.21
CA TYR A 82 20.99 -8.60 -0.73
C TYR A 82 19.79 -8.19 -1.58
N ALA A 83 19.97 -7.40 -2.64
CA ALA A 83 18.88 -6.98 -3.50
C ALA A 83 18.17 -8.20 -4.11
N ILE A 84 16.84 -8.30 -3.90
CA ILE A 84 16.04 -9.46 -4.33
C ILE A 84 16.14 -9.69 -5.84
N ASN A 85 16.15 -8.61 -6.61
CA ASN A 85 16.15 -8.68 -8.07
C ASN A 85 17.56 -8.90 -8.66
N GLY A 86 18.59 -9.00 -7.82
CA GLY A 86 19.96 -9.21 -8.27
C GLY A 86 20.60 -8.00 -8.93
N ASP A 87 19.95 -6.85 -8.88
CA ASP A 87 20.36 -5.60 -9.54
C ASP A 87 21.11 -4.65 -8.60
N GLY A 88 21.40 -5.08 -7.38
CA GLY A 88 22.10 -4.28 -6.40
C GLY A 88 23.58 -4.14 -6.68
N ARG A 89 24.21 -3.11 -6.08
CA ARG A 89 25.64 -2.85 -6.18
C ARG A 89 26.43 -4.00 -5.56
N LYS A 90 27.44 -4.49 -6.29
CA LYS A 90 28.31 -5.57 -5.83
C LYS A 90 29.59 -5.03 -5.22
N GLY A 91 30.21 -5.83 -4.32
CA GLY A 91 31.50 -5.52 -3.72
C GLY A 91 31.48 -4.59 -2.53
N GLY A 92 30.31 -4.15 -2.13
CA GLY A 92 30.18 -3.25 -0.97
C GLY A 92 30.60 -1.80 -1.26
N TRP A 93 30.37 -0.94 -0.29
CA TRP A 93 30.74 0.46 -0.37
C TRP A 93 30.85 1.09 1.01
N VAL A 94 31.46 2.28 1.06
CA VAL A 94 31.56 3.10 2.27
C VAL A 94 30.49 4.19 2.20
N TYR A 95 29.83 4.43 3.32
CA TYR A 95 28.95 5.58 3.49
C TYR A 95 29.19 6.25 4.84
N TYR A 96 28.68 7.47 4.99
CA TYR A 96 28.75 8.23 6.22
C TYR A 96 27.33 8.43 6.75
N ASP A 97 27.14 8.19 8.05
CA ASP A 97 25.85 8.38 8.69
C ASP A 97 25.58 9.88 8.99
N GLU A 98 24.43 10.17 9.60
CA GLU A 98 24.02 11.53 9.94
C GLU A 98 25.00 12.20 10.93
N LYS A 99 25.72 11.40 11.70
CA LYS A 99 26.75 11.88 12.66
C LYS A 99 28.12 12.04 12.01
N GLY A 100 28.25 11.72 10.73
CA GLY A 100 29.50 11.77 10.00
C GLY A 100 30.42 10.56 10.21
N GLU A 101 29.93 9.50 10.85
CA GLU A 101 30.69 8.28 11.08
C GLU A 101 30.77 7.42 9.81
N ARG A 102 31.95 6.88 9.56
CA ARG A 102 32.24 6.06 8.38
C ARG A 102 31.77 4.62 8.59
N HIS A 103 31.02 4.08 7.62
CA HIS A 103 30.57 2.69 7.63
C HIS A 103 30.87 2.00 6.32
N PHE A 104 31.20 0.71 6.37
CA PHE A 104 31.28 -0.15 5.22
C PHE A 104 30.07 -1.09 5.22
N THR A 105 29.46 -1.29 4.05
CA THR A 105 28.33 -2.19 3.91
C THR A 105 28.40 -2.97 2.60
N ILE A 106 27.85 -4.17 2.60
CA ILE A 106 27.60 -4.95 1.37
C ILE A 106 26.14 -4.87 0.93
N GLY A 107 25.33 -4.13 1.66
CA GLY A 107 23.93 -3.94 1.38
C GLY A 107 23.04 -4.18 2.59
N LYS A 108 21.74 -4.05 2.37
CA LYS A 108 20.70 -4.20 3.38
C LYS A 108 19.76 -5.33 2.97
N LYS A 109 19.49 -6.24 3.90
CA LYS A 109 18.52 -7.31 3.68
C LYS A 109 17.12 -6.72 3.53
N PRO A 110 16.31 -7.21 2.58
CA PRO A 110 14.95 -6.73 2.40
C PRO A 110 14.06 -7.08 3.59
N SER A 111 13.26 -6.13 4.04
CA SER A 111 12.28 -6.38 5.11
C SER A 111 10.98 -7.00 4.58
N ARG A 112 10.62 -6.68 3.36
CA ARG A 112 9.38 -7.13 2.70
C ARG A 112 8.12 -6.74 3.48
N ALA A 113 8.14 -5.59 4.14
CA ALA A 113 7.00 -5.13 4.96
C ALA A 113 5.70 -5.03 4.15
N MET A 114 5.78 -4.48 2.94
CA MET A 114 4.61 -4.36 2.05
C MET A 114 4.17 -5.72 1.51
N TRP A 115 5.09 -6.50 0.98
CA TRP A 115 4.78 -7.82 0.42
C TRP A 115 4.20 -8.76 1.47
N ASN A 116 4.79 -8.79 2.65
CA ASN A 116 4.32 -9.64 3.74
C ASN A 116 2.93 -9.22 4.24
N ALA A 117 2.69 -7.93 4.34
CA ALA A 117 1.37 -7.40 4.70
C ALA A 117 0.33 -7.77 3.66
N TYR A 118 0.62 -7.53 2.39
CA TYR A 118 -0.27 -7.86 1.28
C TYR A 118 -0.56 -9.37 1.23
N SER A 119 0.46 -10.20 1.29
CA SER A 119 0.31 -11.67 1.24
C SER A 119 -0.53 -12.20 2.39
N ARG A 120 -0.35 -11.63 3.59
CA ARG A 120 -1.09 -12.02 4.79
C ARG A 120 -2.56 -11.61 4.71
N MET A 121 -2.85 -10.42 4.17
CA MET A 121 -4.18 -9.82 4.22
C MET A 121 -5.00 -10.01 2.94
N LYS A 122 -4.37 -10.43 1.85
CA LYS A 122 -5.00 -10.53 0.53
C LYS A 122 -6.35 -11.28 0.58
N ASN A 123 -6.36 -12.47 1.13
CA ASN A 123 -7.57 -13.31 1.14
C ASN A 123 -8.67 -12.71 2.02
N MET A 124 -8.31 -12.09 3.14
CA MET A 124 -9.24 -11.40 4.01
C MET A 124 -9.87 -10.20 3.32
N ILE A 125 -9.07 -9.40 2.62
CA ILE A 125 -9.54 -8.25 1.86
C ILE A 125 -10.49 -8.67 0.75
N ILE A 126 -10.11 -9.67 -0.04
CA ILE A 126 -10.97 -10.21 -1.11
C ILE A 126 -12.31 -10.69 -0.54
N ARG A 127 -12.27 -11.44 0.55
CA ARG A 127 -13.49 -11.94 1.19
C ARG A 127 -14.38 -10.80 1.68
N ARG A 128 -13.80 -9.78 2.29
CA ARG A 128 -14.56 -8.61 2.76
C ARG A 128 -15.24 -7.88 1.61
N ILE A 129 -14.54 -7.69 0.50
CA ILE A 129 -15.11 -7.07 -0.71
C ILE A 129 -16.24 -7.93 -1.29
N GLN A 130 -16.04 -9.25 -1.38
CA GLN A 130 -17.06 -10.18 -1.85
C GLN A 130 -18.31 -10.15 -0.96
N ASP A 131 -18.15 -10.19 0.35
CA ASP A 131 -19.27 -10.14 1.31
C ASP A 131 -20.02 -8.81 1.20
N PHE A 132 -19.30 -7.72 1.03
CA PHE A 132 -19.89 -6.42 0.78
C PHE A 132 -20.72 -6.42 -0.50
N MET A 133 -20.17 -6.95 -1.59
CA MET A 133 -20.90 -7.01 -2.88
C MET A 133 -22.15 -7.86 -2.82
N LYS A 134 -22.17 -8.91 -2.01
CA LYS A 134 -23.38 -9.73 -1.78
C LYS A 134 -24.47 -8.99 -1.02
N GLY A 135 -24.10 -8.01 -0.20
CA GLY A 135 -25.03 -7.20 0.57
C GLY A 135 -25.66 -6.04 -0.19
N LEU A 136 -25.25 -5.83 -1.44
CA LEU A 136 -25.80 -4.77 -2.27
C LEU A 136 -27.19 -5.10 -2.85
#